data_ed6b5c42d9eb743c9d86e6e7cc032046
#
_entry.id   ed6b5c42d9eb743c9d86e6e7cc032046
#
_cell.length_a   1.000
_cell.length_b   1.000
_cell.length_c   1.000
_cell.angle_alpha   90.00
_cell.angle_beta   90.00
_cell.angle_gamma   90.00
#
_symmetry.space_group_name_H-M   'P 1'
#
loop_
_entity.id
_entity.type
_entity.pdbx_description
1 polymer ?
#
loop_
_entity_poly.entity_id
_entity_poly.type
_entity_poly.pdbx_seq_one_letter_code
_entity_poly.pdbx_strand_id
1 'polypeptide(L)'
;MSVVKKMMIALVGGLLVGIAFLLLREQLISSGNGGAWTILNKILFQDITAEDGVSAIGLFYIIGQLFMRGLQLAIVPLVLVSLSLAMCSISSSTKLGRIAGRTLIGFFLFYVCGAFLAGIVAYAVKSAGFFNVTLPSEAVTDAATLDAFNPLATIVNAVPSNIAAAFSSNNSILAVVVVAIIIGLCMNALGEKADPLKKVLESVNEIIQLYLTFLINQSWSALQIFCLISRTFAIYGTEYLAPAAAYIVAAMVTLFVLVVTIYPIGIWVTTKMNPIQFIKKIAKVGVFGFSTNSSAACLPLNTRTCIDELG
;
A
#
# COMPACT_ATOMS: atom_id res chain seq x y z
N MET A 1 7.29 -24.71 -7.82
CA MET A 1 7.24 -23.35 -8.40
C MET A 1 7.40 -22.35 -7.27
N SER A 2 8.22 -21.31 -7.46
CA SER A 2 8.31 -20.23 -6.46
C SER A 2 6.96 -19.49 -6.33
N VAL A 3 6.67 -18.96 -5.13
CA VAL A 3 5.42 -18.21 -4.86
C VAL A 3 5.25 -17.05 -5.84
N VAL A 4 6.34 -16.31 -6.11
CA VAL A 4 6.36 -15.21 -7.07
C VAL A 4 5.91 -15.66 -8.47
N LYS A 5 6.40 -16.82 -8.93
CA LYS A 5 6.01 -17.35 -10.25
C LYS A 5 4.52 -17.72 -10.31
N LYS A 6 3.97 -18.28 -9.22
CA LYS A 6 2.54 -18.57 -9.11
C LYS A 6 1.70 -17.29 -9.14
N MET A 7 2.12 -16.27 -8.41
CA MET A 7 1.43 -14.97 -8.38
C MET A 7 1.48 -14.26 -9.73
N MET A 8 2.61 -14.28 -10.42
CA MET A 8 2.74 -13.70 -11.77
C MET A 8 1.83 -14.41 -12.77
N ILE A 9 1.76 -15.74 -12.73
CA ILE A 9 0.83 -16.50 -13.59
C ILE A 9 -0.63 -16.16 -13.25
N ALA A 10 -0.96 -16.04 -11.98
CA ALA A 10 -2.30 -15.66 -11.53
C ALA A 10 -2.68 -14.24 -11.98
N LEU A 11 -1.74 -13.29 -11.91
CA LEU A 11 -1.94 -11.92 -12.36
C LEU A 11 -2.17 -11.87 -13.88
N VAL A 12 -1.29 -12.48 -14.66
CA VAL A 12 -1.42 -12.51 -16.13
C VAL A 12 -2.66 -13.29 -16.56
N GLY A 13 -2.91 -14.45 -15.94
CA GLY A 13 -4.11 -15.24 -16.20
C GLY A 13 -5.39 -14.50 -15.83
N GLY A 14 -5.39 -13.82 -14.68
CA GLY A 14 -6.50 -12.99 -14.22
C GLY A 14 -6.79 -11.82 -15.16
N LEU A 15 -5.73 -11.18 -15.66
CA LEU A 15 -5.84 -10.11 -16.66
C LEU A 15 -6.46 -10.63 -17.96
N LEU A 16 -5.95 -11.74 -18.50
CA LEU A 16 -6.47 -12.33 -19.75
C LEU A 16 -7.94 -12.74 -19.63
N VAL A 17 -8.28 -13.42 -18.53
CA VAL A 17 -9.66 -13.84 -18.26
C VAL A 17 -10.57 -12.64 -18.00
N GLY A 18 -10.09 -11.63 -17.26
CA GLY A 18 -10.83 -10.40 -17.03
C GLY A 18 -11.14 -9.65 -18.33
N ILE A 19 -10.16 -9.52 -19.23
CA ILE A 19 -10.36 -8.92 -20.56
C ILE A 19 -11.33 -9.77 -21.40
N ALA A 20 -11.22 -11.10 -21.35
CA ALA A 20 -12.18 -11.97 -22.07
C ALA A 20 -13.63 -11.76 -21.60
N PHE A 21 -13.84 -11.65 -20.28
CA PHE A 21 -15.16 -11.34 -19.73
C PHE A 21 -15.62 -9.91 -20.05
N LEU A 22 -14.70 -8.96 -20.11
CA LEU A 22 -14.99 -7.60 -20.56
C LEU A 22 -15.51 -7.61 -22.00
N LEU A 23 -14.81 -8.26 -22.92
CA LEU A 23 -15.23 -8.37 -24.32
C LEU A 23 -16.58 -9.10 -24.46
N LEU A 24 -16.77 -10.18 -23.69
CA LEU A 24 -18.05 -10.90 -23.62
C LEU A 24 -19.19 -9.99 -23.12
N ARG A 25 -18.93 -9.16 -22.10
CA ARG A 25 -19.87 -8.18 -21.59
C ARG A 25 -20.30 -7.21 -22.70
N GLU A 26 -19.34 -6.57 -23.36
CA GLU A 26 -19.61 -5.62 -24.43
C GLU A 26 -20.40 -6.27 -25.58
N GLN A 27 -20.06 -7.49 -25.94
CA GLN A 27 -20.78 -8.23 -26.98
C GLN A 27 -22.21 -8.57 -26.55
N LEU A 28 -22.45 -8.99 -25.31
CA LEU A 28 -23.79 -9.31 -24.80
C LEU A 28 -24.68 -8.06 -24.70
N ILE A 29 -24.10 -6.94 -24.28
CA ILE A 29 -24.83 -5.65 -24.19
C ILE A 29 -25.17 -5.15 -25.59
N SER A 30 -24.24 -5.16 -26.53
CA SER A 30 -24.45 -4.69 -27.91
C SER A 30 -25.43 -5.57 -28.71
N SER A 31 -25.50 -6.89 -28.41
CA SER A 31 -26.43 -7.82 -29.03
C SER A 31 -27.84 -7.80 -28.41
N GLY A 32 -28.12 -6.95 -27.45
CA GLY A 32 -29.41 -6.89 -26.75
C GLY A 32 -29.62 -7.95 -25.67
N ASN A 33 -28.61 -8.79 -25.42
CA ASN A 33 -28.65 -9.89 -24.45
C ASN A 33 -28.09 -9.49 -23.05
N GLY A 34 -28.27 -8.24 -22.64
CA GLY A 34 -27.79 -7.71 -21.35
C GLY A 34 -28.27 -8.51 -20.13
N GLY A 35 -29.44 -9.17 -20.22
CA GLY A 35 -29.94 -10.07 -19.18
C GLY A 35 -29.01 -11.27 -18.89
N ALA A 36 -28.36 -11.83 -19.91
CA ALA A 36 -27.41 -12.91 -19.74
C ALA A 36 -26.15 -12.43 -18.98
N TRP A 37 -25.66 -11.20 -19.27
CA TRP A 37 -24.58 -10.60 -18.50
C TRP A 37 -24.97 -10.38 -17.03
N THR A 38 -26.17 -9.87 -16.78
CA THR A 38 -26.66 -9.64 -15.40
C THR A 38 -26.66 -10.93 -14.58
N ILE A 39 -27.07 -12.06 -15.15
CA ILE A 39 -27.03 -13.36 -14.47
C ILE A 39 -25.58 -13.78 -14.19
N LEU A 40 -24.70 -13.66 -15.19
CA LEU A 40 -23.30 -14.04 -15.08
C LEU A 40 -22.57 -13.17 -14.04
N ASN A 41 -22.85 -11.87 -14.03
CA ASN A 41 -22.32 -10.94 -13.04
C ASN A 41 -22.76 -11.30 -11.61
N LYS A 42 -24.05 -11.61 -11.41
CA LYS A 42 -24.58 -12.05 -10.11
C LYS A 42 -23.91 -13.32 -9.60
N ILE A 43 -23.59 -14.26 -10.47
CA ILE A 43 -22.98 -15.53 -10.09
C ILE A 43 -21.48 -15.34 -9.78
N LEU A 44 -20.75 -14.56 -10.59
CA LEU A 44 -19.30 -14.52 -10.54
C LEU A 44 -18.73 -13.28 -9.85
N PHE A 45 -19.23 -12.09 -10.20
CA PHE A 45 -18.48 -10.85 -9.92
C PHE A 45 -19.16 -9.90 -8.95
N GLN A 46 -20.49 -9.93 -8.82
CA GLN A 46 -21.23 -8.95 -8.03
C GLN A 46 -20.83 -8.94 -6.58
N ASP A 47 -20.79 -7.74 -6.01
CA ASP A 47 -20.58 -7.53 -4.58
C ASP A 47 -21.81 -8.00 -3.80
N ILE A 48 -21.64 -9.04 -2.99
CA ILE A 48 -22.73 -9.60 -2.16
C ILE A 48 -23.04 -8.75 -0.95
N THR A 49 -22.21 -7.75 -0.62
CA THR A 49 -22.40 -6.84 0.51
C THR A 49 -23.08 -5.53 0.10
N ALA A 50 -23.22 -5.27 -1.20
CA ALA A 50 -23.95 -4.13 -1.72
C ALA A 50 -25.47 -4.32 -1.57
N GLU A 51 -26.22 -3.23 -1.58
CA GLU A 51 -27.68 -3.26 -1.39
C GLU A 51 -28.43 -4.13 -2.44
N ASP A 52 -27.92 -4.17 -3.67
CA ASP A 52 -28.42 -4.99 -4.77
C ASP A 52 -27.82 -6.41 -4.80
N GLY A 53 -26.92 -6.73 -3.87
CA GLY A 53 -26.18 -7.99 -3.78
C GLY A 53 -26.94 -9.16 -3.13
N VAL A 54 -28.13 -8.95 -2.55
CA VAL A 54 -28.88 -9.93 -1.75
C VAL A 54 -29.15 -11.25 -2.50
N SER A 55 -29.31 -11.22 -3.82
CA SER A 55 -29.55 -12.40 -4.66
C SER A 55 -28.32 -12.87 -5.43
N ALA A 56 -27.13 -12.30 -5.16
CA ALA A 56 -25.90 -12.62 -5.85
C ALA A 56 -25.11 -13.71 -5.10
N ILE A 57 -24.34 -14.49 -5.86
CA ILE A 57 -23.40 -15.48 -5.31
C ILE A 57 -22.00 -14.86 -5.22
N GLY A 58 -21.58 -14.07 -6.22
CA GLY A 58 -20.33 -13.33 -6.24
C GLY A 58 -19.08 -14.19 -6.00
N LEU A 59 -18.93 -15.31 -6.68
CA LEU A 59 -17.87 -16.28 -6.39
C LEU A 59 -16.45 -15.66 -6.40
N PHE A 60 -16.14 -14.87 -7.45
CA PHE A 60 -14.83 -14.21 -7.54
C PHE A 60 -14.69 -13.08 -6.52
N TYR A 61 -15.80 -12.42 -6.21
CA TYR A 61 -15.85 -11.41 -5.14
C TYR A 61 -15.50 -12.04 -3.79
N ILE A 62 -16.18 -13.12 -3.39
CA ILE A 62 -15.94 -13.79 -2.10
C ILE A 62 -14.50 -14.23 -1.98
N ILE A 63 -13.98 -14.96 -3.00
CA ILE A 63 -12.61 -15.48 -2.96
C ILE A 63 -11.60 -14.35 -2.84
N GLY A 64 -11.78 -13.27 -3.61
CA GLY A 64 -10.90 -12.09 -3.57
C GLY A 64 -11.00 -11.31 -2.27
N GLN A 65 -12.21 -11.08 -1.78
CA GLN A 65 -12.43 -10.31 -0.54
C GLN A 65 -11.93 -11.02 0.71
N LEU A 66 -11.99 -12.35 0.76
CA LEU A 66 -11.38 -13.10 1.86
C LEU A 66 -9.88 -12.85 1.98
N PHE A 67 -9.19 -12.73 0.84
CA PHE A 67 -7.76 -12.37 0.83
C PHE A 67 -7.52 -10.93 1.29
N MET A 68 -8.28 -9.98 0.75
CA MET A 68 -8.17 -8.58 1.12
C MET A 68 -8.44 -8.37 2.62
N ARG A 69 -9.51 -8.97 3.13
CA ARG A 69 -9.85 -8.92 4.58
C ARG A 69 -8.79 -9.62 5.43
N GLY A 70 -8.22 -10.73 4.94
CA GLY A 70 -7.11 -11.40 5.60
C GLY A 70 -5.87 -10.51 5.72
N LEU A 71 -5.50 -9.76 4.67
CA LEU A 71 -4.42 -8.78 4.74
C LEU A 71 -4.77 -7.61 5.67
N GLN A 72 -5.98 -7.08 5.56
CA GLN A 72 -6.46 -5.95 6.38
C GLN A 72 -6.48 -6.28 7.88
N LEU A 73 -6.77 -7.53 8.24
CA LEU A 73 -6.77 -8.00 9.63
C LEU A 73 -5.41 -7.81 10.32
N ALA A 74 -4.32 -7.94 9.58
CA ALA A 74 -2.97 -7.81 10.12
C ALA A 74 -2.50 -6.35 10.28
N ILE A 75 -3.14 -5.36 9.62
CA ILE A 75 -2.61 -3.99 9.51
C ILE A 75 -2.48 -3.34 10.90
N VAL A 76 -3.58 -3.25 11.64
CA VAL A 76 -3.59 -2.57 12.94
C VAL A 76 -2.64 -3.24 13.94
N PRO A 77 -2.70 -4.56 14.19
CA PRO A 77 -1.81 -5.20 15.15
C PRO A 77 -0.34 -5.16 14.69
N LEU A 78 -0.05 -5.28 13.39
CA LEU A 78 1.31 -5.19 12.88
C LEU A 78 1.92 -3.82 13.14
N VAL A 79 1.20 -2.74 12.80
CA VAL A 79 1.67 -1.37 12.98
C VAL A 79 1.85 -1.07 14.47
N LEU A 80 0.89 -1.45 15.31
CA LEU A 80 0.98 -1.25 16.74
C LEU A 80 2.25 -1.89 17.32
N VAL A 81 2.44 -3.17 17.05
CA VAL A 81 3.51 -3.96 17.67
C VAL A 81 4.87 -3.57 17.11
N SER A 82 5.02 -3.54 15.78
CA SER A 82 6.31 -3.27 15.15
C SER A 82 6.81 -1.85 15.47
N LEU A 83 5.91 -0.87 15.47
CA LEU A 83 6.29 0.51 15.76
C LEU A 83 6.59 0.72 17.26
N SER A 84 5.82 0.10 18.17
CA SER A 84 6.12 0.14 19.60
C SER A 84 7.49 -0.46 19.92
N LEU A 85 7.83 -1.62 19.33
CA LEU A 85 9.15 -2.23 19.48
C LEU A 85 10.26 -1.38 18.89
N ALA A 86 10.04 -0.77 17.73
CA ALA A 86 10.99 0.14 17.11
C ALA A 86 11.27 1.35 18.00
N MET A 87 10.24 1.98 18.56
CA MET A 87 10.38 3.12 19.47
C MET A 87 11.06 2.73 20.80
N CYS A 88 10.77 1.55 21.32
CA CYS A 88 11.41 1.03 22.54
C CYS A 88 12.93 0.80 22.35
N SER A 89 13.39 0.45 21.16
CA SER A 89 14.80 0.13 20.88
C SER A 89 15.71 1.36 20.76
N ILE A 90 15.16 2.56 20.82
CA ILE A 90 15.91 3.81 20.62
C ILE A 90 16.67 4.18 21.90
N SER A 91 17.99 4.01 21.89
CA SER A 91 18.86 4.02 23.09
C SER A 91 19.30 5.39 23.63
N SER A 92 18.93 6.55 23.05
CA SER A 92 19.24 7.86 23.65
C SER A 92 18.35 9.00 23.15
N SER A 93 17.71 9.70 24.09
CA SER A 93 16.74 10.76 23.79
C SER A 93 17.33 12.04 23.16
N THR A 94 18.55 12.44 23.52
CA THR A 94 19.15 13.72 23.10
C THR A 94 19.81 13.69 21.71
N LYS A 95 20.53 12.63 21.37
CA LYS A 95 21.07 12.44 20.01
C LYS A 95 19.95 12.11 19.03
N LEU A 96 18.95 11.36 19.49
CA LEU A 96 17.78 11.00 18.73
C LEU A 96 16.96 12.21 18.28
N GLY A 97 16.70 13.19 19.15
CA GLY A 97 15.92 14.37 18.80
C GLY A 97 16.50 15.14 17.62
N ARG A 98 17.83 15.27 17.56
CA ARG A 98 18.53 15.97 16.47
C ARG A 98 18.50 15.17 15.17
N ILE A 99 18.73 13.85 15.24
CA ILE A 99 18.71 12.96 14.08
C ILE A 99 17.26 12.85 13.56
N ALA A 100 16.29 12.60 14.45
CA ALA A 100 14.88 12.51 14.11
C ALA A 100 14.37 13.81 13.47
N GLY A 101 14.71 14.98 14.03
CA GLY A 101 14.31 16.27 13.45
C GLY A 101 14.84 16.46 12.03
N ARG A 102 16.13 16.19 11.80
CA ARG A 102 16.71 16.27 10.43
C ARG A 102 16.08 15.27 9.47
N THR A 103 15.82 14.04 9.92
CA THR A 103 15.20 13.00 9.12
C THR A 103 13.77 13.38 8.76
N LEU A 104 12.98 13.88 9.71
CA LEU A 104 11.61 14.34 9.47
C LEU A 104 11.55 15.52 8.48
N ILE A 105 12.44 16.49 8.64
CA ILE A 105 12.56 17.61 7.68
C ILE A 105 12.92 17.07 6.29
N GLY A 106 13.90 16.16 6.22
CA GLY A 106 14.28 15.53 4.96
C GLY A 106 13.11 14.79 4.29
N PHE A 107 12.38 13.96 5.04
CA PHE A 107 11.19 13.28 4.53
C PHE A 107 10.13 14.28 4.07
N PHE A 108 9.83 15.31 4.86
CA PHE A 108 8.86 16.32 4.47
C PHE A 108 9.22 17.01 3.16
N LEU A 109 10.49 17.41 2.99
CA LEU A 109 10.96 18.02 1.75
C LEU A 109 10.82 17.06 0.55
N PHE A 110 11.22 15.79 0.71
CA PHE A 110 11.07 14.80 -0.35
C PHE A 110 9.61 14.51 -0.69
N TYR A 111 8.71 14.46 0.31
CA TYR A 111 7.28 14.32 0.07
C TYR A 111 6.68 15.51 -0.69
N VAL A 112 7.06 16.74 -0.33
CA VAL A 112 6.62 17.95 -1.04
C VAL A 112 7.11 17.94 -2.49
N CYS A 113 8.39 17.63 -2.72
CA CYS A 113 8.95 17.50 -4.07
C CYS A 113 8.26 16.39 -4.87
N GLY A 114 8.01 15.24 -4.24
CA GLY A 114 7.30 14.12 -4.86
C GLY A 114 5.86 14.45 -5.22
N ALA A 115 5.14 15.11 -4.32
CA ALA A 115 3.77 15.55 -4.56
C ALA A 115 3.68 16.59 -5.69
N PHE A 116 4.61 17.51 -5.74
CA PHE A 116 4.69 18.50 -6.80
C PHE A 116 4.97 17.85 -8.17
N LEU A 117 5.94 16.92 -8.23
CA LEU A 117 6.23 16.15 -9.43
C LEU A 117 5.02 15.33 -9.88
N ALA A 118 4.38 14.62 -8.95
CA ALA A 118 3.18 13.84 -9.22
C ALA A 118 2.03 14.71 -9.75
N GLY A 119 1.87 15.91 -9.18
CA GLY A 119 0.89 16.90 -9.65
C GLY A 119 1.15 17.36 -11.08
N ILE A 120 2.41 17.62 -11.45
CA ILE A 120 2.78 17.99 -12.83
C ILE A 120 2.47 16.86 -13.80
N VAL A 121 2.87 15.62 -13.46
CA VAL A 121 2.62 14.46 -14.33
C VAL A 121 1.13 14.18 -14.45
N ALA A 122 0.38 14.22 -13.33
CA ALA A 122 -1.07 14.03 -13.34
C ALA A 122 -1.79 15.10 -14.18
N TYR A 123 -1.36 16.36 -14.07
CA TYR A 123 -1.89 17.45 -14.89
C TYR A 123 -1.61 17.25 -16.38
N ALA A 124 -0.39 16.82 -16.73
CA ALA A 124 -0.02 16.52 -18.11
C ALA A 124 -0.86 15.37 -18.70
N VAL A 125 -1.08 14.29 -17.92
CA VAL A 125 -1.91 13.15 -18.35
C VAL A 125 -3.38 13.55 -18.46
N LYS A 126 -3.88 14.38 -17.54
CA LYS A 126 -5.24 14.95 -17.60
C LYS A 126 -5.43 15.84 -18.82
N SER A 127 -4.47 16.74 -19.10
CA SER A 127 -4.53 17.62 -20.27
C SER A 127 -4.45 16.88 -21.60
N ALA A 128 -3.84 15.69 -21.61
CA ALA A 128 -3.85 14.77 -22.74
C ALA A 128 -5.17 14.01 -22.92
N GLY A 129 -6.16 14.19 -22.02
CA GLY A 129 -7.50 13.62 -22.14
C GLY A 129 -7.68 12.21 -21.58
N PHE A 130 -6.66 11.61 -20.95
CA PHE A 130 -6.74 10.22 -20.46
C PHE A 130 -7.64 10.03 -19.25
N PHE A 131 -7.97 11.09 -18.50
CA PHE A 131 -8.80 10.99 -17.28
C PHE A 131 -10.23 11.53 -17.46
N ASN A 132 -10.72 11.62 -18.69
CA ASN A 132 -12.07 12.11 -18.98
C ASN A 132 -13.11 10.99 -18.85
N VAL A 133 -13.13 10.29 -17.74
CA VAL A 133 -14.06 9.19 -17.45
C VAL A 133 -14.78 9.44 -16.14
N THR A 134 -16.11 9.28 -16.14
CA THR A 134 -16.90 9.31 -14.91
C THR A 134 -16.77 7.95 -14.22
N LEU A 135 -16.26 7.94 -12.99
CA LEU A 135 -16.17 6.70 -12.21
C LEU A 135 -17.57 6.14 -11.94
N PRO A 136 -17.78 4.81 -12.00
CA PRO A 136 -19.03 4.20 -11.57
C PRO A 136 -19.33 4.57 -10.11
N SER A 137 -20.60 4.79 -9.80
CA SER A 137 -21.05 5.14 -8.45
C SER A 137 -20.64 4.09 -7.40
N GLU A 138 -20.51 2.84 -7.80
CA GLU A 138 -20.05 1.74 -6.95
C GLU A 138 -18.57 1.83 -6.52
N ALA A 139 -17.73 2.50 -7.32
CA ALA A 139 -16.32 2.73 -6.97
C ALA A 139 -16.14 3.83 -5.90
N VAL A 140 -17.18 4.58 -5.63
CA VAL A 140 -17.15 5.76 -4.73
C VAL A 140 -17.66 5.41 -3.32
N THR A 141 -18.18 4.22 -3.08
CA THR A 141 -18.72 3.82 -1.75
C THR A 141 -17.64 3.73 -0.66
N ASP A 142 -16.37 3.61 -1.04
CA ASP A 142 -15.23 3.73 -0.09
C ASP A 142 -14.51 5.09 -0.16
N ALA A 143 -14.80 5.93 -1.14
CA ALA A 143 -14.42 7.31 -1.11
C ALA A 143 -15.41 7.99 -0.16
N ALA A 144 -15.00 8.15 1.12
CA ALA A 144 -15.70 9.00 2.06
C ALA A 144 -16.18 10.25 1.32
N THR A 145 -17.49 10.51 1.35
CA THR A 145 -18.05 11.81 0.97
C THR A 145 -17.08 12.85 1.51
N LEU A 146 -16.43 13.58 0.63
CA LEU A 146 -15.58 14.70 1.03
C LEU A 146 -16.52 15.80 1.54
N ASP A 147 -17.13 15.55 2.70
CA ASP A 147 -17.62 16.63 3.54
C ASP A 147 -16.46 17.58 3.73
N ALA A 148 -16.71 18.88 3.66
CA ALA A 148 -15.71 19.93 3.74
C ALA A 148 -14.69 19.61 4.86
N PHE A 149 -13.62 18.89 4.50
CA PHE A 149 -12.65 18.34 5.43
C PHE A 149 -11.65 19.43 5.78
N ASN A 150 -11.62 19.81 7.04
CA ASN A 150 -10.55 20.67 7.52
C ASN A 150 -9.25 19.84 7.71
N PRO A 151 -8.19 20.07 6.91
CA PRO A 151 -6.94 19.30 7.03
C PRO A 151 -6.33 19.33 8.44
N LEU A 152 -6.60 20.39 9.21
CA LEU A 152 -6.12 20.50 10.59
C LEU A 152 -6.85 19.54 11.54
N ALA A 153 -8.06 19.10 11.20
CA ALA A 153 -8.77 18.08 11.98
C ALA A 153 -8.00 16.75 12.00
N THR A 154 -7.20 16.45 10.96
CA THR A 154 -6.33 15.27 10.93
C THR A 154 -5.31 15.28 12.09
N ILE A 155 -4.80 16.46 12.45
CA ILE A 155 -3.83 16.59 13.56
C ILE A 155 -4.50 16.26 14.89
N VAL A 156 -5.73 16.77 15.10
CA VAL A 156 -6.51 16.50 16.32
C VAL A 156 -6.90 15.02 16.38
N ASN A 157 -7.41 14.48 15.28
CA ASN A 157 -7.87 13.10 15.19
C ASN A 157 -6.71 12.06 15.20
N ALA A 158 -5.48 12.50 14.97
CA ALA A 158 -4.30 11.65 15.13
C ALA A 158 -4.13 11.17 16.58
N VAL A 159 -4.56 11.98 17.57
CA VAL A 159 -4.56 11.57 18.97
C VAL A 159 -5.95 11.04 19.33
N PRO A 160 -6.13 9.70 19.47
CA PRO A 160 -7.46 9.16 19.71
C PRO A 160 -7.94 9.45 21.14
N SER A 161 -9.19 9.80 21.27
CA SER A 161 -9.86 9.92 22.59
C SER A 161 -10.14 8.56 23.24
N ASN A 162 -10.13 7.49 22.46
CA ASN A 162 -10.37 6.12 22.91
C ASN A 162 -9.49 5.13 22.13
N ILE A 163 -8.67 4.38 22.84
CA ILE A 163 -7.75 3.38 22.23
C ILE A 163 -8.52 2.27 21.53
N ALA A 164 -9.62 1.79 22.09
CA ALA A 164 -10.42 0.73 21.48
C ALA A 164 -11.03 1.20 20.15
N ALA A 165 -11.48 2.43 20.06
CA ALA A 165 -11.99 3.04 18.84
C ALA A 165 -10.89 3.16 17.76
N ALA A 166 -9.65 3.51 18.15
CA ALA A 166 -8.53 3.56 17.23
C ALA A 166 -8.22 2.19 16.60
N PHE A 167 -8.42 1.11 17.35
CA PHE A 167 -8.13 -0.26 16.87
C PHE A 167 -9.29 -0.90 16.10
N SER A 168 -10.47 -0.31 16.11
CA SER A 168 -11.67 -0.88 15.47
C SER A 168 -11.75 -0.69 13.96
N SER A 169 -10.91 0.17 13.36
CA SER A 169 -10.95 0.49 11.94
C SER A 169 -9.56 0.72 11.36
N ASN A 170 -9.32 0.16 10.17
CA ASN A 170 -8.11 0.43 9.39
C ASN A 170 -8.03 1.88 8.89
N ASN A 171 -9.14 2.61 8.86
CA ASN A 171 -9.15 4.03 8.50
C ASN A 171 -8.53 4.91 9.61
N SER A 172 -8.41 4.38 10.83
CA SER A 172 -7.81 5.07 11.98
C SER A 172 -6.33 4.76 12.18
N ILE A 173 -5.63 4.31 11.13
CA ILE A 173 -4.22 3.85 11.21
C ILE A 173 -3.28 4.93 11.80
N LEU A 174 -3.52 6.22 11.52
CA LEU A 174 -2.75 7.32 12.07
C LEU A 174 -2.86 7.37 13.61
N ALA A 175 -4.05 7.14 14.14
CA ALA A 175 -4.27 7.05 15.59
C ALA A 175 -3.53 5.84 16.20
N VAL A 176 -3.54 4.70 15.51
CA VAL A 176 -2.77 3.51 15.91
C VAL A 176 -1.27 3.82 15.96
N VAL A 177 -0.74 4.54 14.97
CA VAL A 177 0.66 4.98 14.93
C VAL A 177 1.00 5.85 16.14
N VAL A 178 0.17 6.84 16.49
CA VAL A 178 0.39 7.69 17.66
C VAL A 178 0.38 6.88 18.95
N VAL A 179 -0.59 5.99 19.12
CA VAL A 179 -0.64 5.08 20.30
C VAL A 179 0.61 4.20 20.37
N ALA A 180 1.04 3.64 19.25
CA ALA A 180 2.25 2.80 19.20
C ALA A 180 3.51 3.57 19.60
N ILE A 181 3.65 4.81 19.14
CA ILE A 181 4.77 5.70 19.53
C ILE A 181 4.73 5.96 21.03
N ILE A 182 3.58 6.31 21.59
CA ILE A 182 3.43 6.56 23.04
C ILE A 182 3.81 5.32 23.86
N ILE A 183 3.27 4.15 23.49
CA ILE A 183 3.60 2.88 24.16
C ILE A 183 5.10 2.61 24.10
N GLY A 184 5.72 2.70 22.92
CA GLY A 184 7.15 2.44 22.73
C GLY A 184 8.04 3.39 23.50
N LEU A 185 7.71 4.69 23.55
CA LEU A 185 8.44 5.69 24.34
C LEU A 185 8.29 5.45 25.85
N CYS A 186 7.08 5.09 26.32
CA CYS A 186 6.86 4.73 27.72
C CYS A 186 7.64 3.45 28.10
N MET A 187 7.66 2.45 27.23
CA MET A 187 8.47 1.24 27.46
C MET A 187 9.96 1.57 27.54
N ASN A 188 10.45 2.42 26.67
CA ASN A 188 11.85 2.90 26.70
C ASN A 188 12.16 3.60 28.02
N ALA A 189 11.28 4.49 28.50
CA ALA A 189 11.45 5.21 29.75
C ALA A 189 11.41 4.30 31.01
N LEU A 190 10.63 3.21 30.96
CA LEU A 190 10.54 2.21 32.04
C LEU A 190 11.77 1.27 32.11
N GLY A 191 12.52 1.15 31.01
CA GLY A 191 13.69 0.28 30.92
C GLY A 191 13.35 -1.18 31.20
N GLU A 192 14.13 -1.85 32.06
CA GLU A 192 13.97 -3.28 32.40
C GLU A 192 12.58 -3.65 32.93
N LYS A 193 11.87 -2.71 33.56
CA LYS A 193 10.49 -2.97 34.02
C LYS A 193 9.51 -3.25 32.88
N ALA A 194 9.83 -2.80 31.68
CA ALA A 194 9.02 -3.05 30.48
C ALA A 194 9.38 -4.36 29.75
N ASP A 195 10.43 -5.08 30.15
CA ASP A 195 10.88 -6.30 29.47
C ASP A 195 9.80 -7.38 29.31
N PRO A 196 8.92 -7.64 30.31
CA PRO A 196 7.84 -8.59 30.11
C PRO A 196 6.91 -8.19 28.96
N LEU A 197 6.53 -6.90 28.88
CA LEU A 197 5.67 -6.40 27.79
C LEU A 197 6.40 -6.45 26.45
N LYS A 198 7.68 -6.12 26.42
CA LYS A 198 8.51 -6.21 25.22
C LYS A 198 8.53 -7.62 24.65
N LYS A 199 8.74 -8.65 25.48
CA LYS A 199 8.70 -10.06 25.06
C LYS A 199 7.34 -10.48 24.53
N VAL A 200 6.26 -10.00 25.12
CA VAL A 200 4.89 -10.24 24.61
C VAL A 200 4.73 -9.63 23.23
N LEU A 201 5.13 -8.37 23.03
CA LEU A 201 5.06 -7.71 21.74
C LEU A 201 5.94 -8.40 20.69
N GLU A 202 7.14 -8.85 21.04
CA GLU A 202 8.00 -9.63 20.15
C GLU A 202 7.30 -10.92 19.69
N SER A 203 6.72 -11.67 20.62
CA SER A 203 5.95 -12.89 20.30
C SER A 203 4.73 -12.61 19.43
N VAL A 204 3.99 -11.53 19.70
CA VAL A 204 2.85 -11.12 18.86
C VAL A 204 3.31 -10.72 17.46
N ASN A 205 4.44 -10.03 17.34
CA ASN A 205 5.02 -9.67 16.04
C ASN A 205 5.38 -10.92 15.22
N GLU A 206 5.98 -11.94 15.85
CA GLU A 206 6.30 -13.21 15.19
C GLU A 206 5.04 -13.94 14.73
N ILE A 207 3.99 -13.98 15.55
CA ILE A 207 2.69 -14.57 15.18
C ILE A 207 2.09 -13.86 13.96
N ILE A 208 2.10 -12.53 13.94
CA ILE A 208 1.57 -11.76 12.82
C ILE A 208 2.38 -12.01 11.54
N GLN A 209 3.70 -12.05 11.64
CA GLN A 209 4.57 -12.35 10.49
C GLN A 209 4.34 -13.77 9.96
N LEU A 210 4.16 -14.76 10.86
CA LEU A 210 3.83 -16.12 10.48
C LEU A 210 2.46 -16.18 9.80
N TYR A 211 1.46 -15.48 10.33
CA TYR A 211 0.13 -15.36 9.73
C TYR A 211 0.19 -14.78 8.31
N LEU A 212 0.90 -13.67 8.12
CA LEU A 212 1.08 -13.06 6.79
C LEU A 212 1.82 -14.00 5.84
N THR A 213 2.85 -14.67 6.33
CA THR A 213 3.60 -15.66 5.53
C THR A 213 2.69 -16.82 5.12
N PHE A 214 1.86 -17.32 6.05
CA PHE A 214 0.86 -18.35 5.75
C PHE A 214 -0.14 -17.87 4.70
N LEU A 215 -0.70 -16.67 4.86
CA LEU A 215 -1.68 -16.10 3.94
C LEU A 215 -1.12 -15.93 2.53
N ILE A 216 0.14 -15.46 2.41
CA ILE A 216 0.78 -15.13 1.13
C ILE A 216 1.35 -16.38 0.44
N ASN A 217 1.96 -17.30 1.19
CA ASN A 217 2.68 -18.44 0.61
C ASN A 217 1.80 -19.62 0.20
N GLN A 218 0.51 -19.58 0.50
CA GLN A 218 -0.44 -20.62 0.09
C GLN A 218 -0.73 -20.55 -1.41
N SER A 219 -1.02 -21.70 -2.01
CA SER A 219 -1.50 -21.75 -3.41
C SER A 219 -2.82 -21.00 -3.61
N TRP A 220 -3.56 -20.78 -2.54
CA TRP A 220 -4.80 -20.00 -2.50
C TRP A 220 -4.59 -18.51 -2.80
N SER A 221 -3.47 -17.91 -2.40
CA SER A 221 -3.19 -16.50 -2.68
C SER A 221 -3.14 -16.22 -4.18
N ALA A 222 -2.59 -17.14 -4.97
CA ALA A 222 -2.58 -17.03 -6.42
C ALA A 222 -4.02 -17.07 -7.01
N LEU A 223 -4.88 -17.98 -6.51
CA LEU A 223 -6.29 -18.03 -6.92
C LEU A 223 -7.04 -16.74 -6.54
N GLN A 224 -6.80 -16.23 -5.35
CA GLN A 224 -7.43 -15.00 -4.86
C GLN A 224 -7.02 -13.78 -5.69
N ILE A 225 -5.73 -13.63 -6.02
CA ILE A 225 -5.22 -12.60 -6.92
C ILE A 225 -5.85 -12.74 -8.31
N PHE A 226 -5.93 -13.96 -8.84
CA PHE A 226 -6.59 -14.23 -10.12
C PHE A 226 -8.05 -13.76 -10.11
N CYS A 227 -8.81 -14.11 -9.06
CA CYS A 227 -10.20 -13.71 -8.94
C CYS A 227 -10.38 -12.19 -8.84
N LEU A 228 -9.53 -11.50 -8.02
CA LEU A 228 -9.56 -10.04 -7.87
C LEU A 228 -9.32 -9.34 -9.20
N ILE A 229 -8.25 -9.72 -9.90
CA ILE A 229 -7.88 -9.09 -11.17
C ILE A 229 -8.94 -9.36 -12.22
N SER A 230 -9.38 -10.63 -12.37
CA SER A 230 -10.42 -10.98 -13.34
C SER A 230 -11.70 -10.20 -13.08
N ARG A 231 -12.13 -10.08 -11.82
CA ARG A 231 -13.31 -9.31 -11.43
C ARG A 231 -13.18 -7.83 -11.80
N THR A 232 -12.05 -7.23 -11.47
CA THR A 232 -11.80 -5.79 -11.73
C THR A 232 -11.96 -5.49 -13.23
N PHE A 233 -11.34 -6.28 -14.10
CA PHE A 233 -11.43 -6.06 -15.54
C PHE A 233 -12.80 -6.44 -16.12
N ALA A 234 -13.48 -7.44 -15.58
CA ALA A 234 -14.80 -7.84 -16.04
C ALA A 234 -15.91 -6.82 -15.73
N ILE A 235 -15.82 -6.14 -14.59
CA ILE A 235 -16.83 -5.15 -14.14
C ILE A 235 -16.65 -3.81 -14.81
N TYR A 236 -15.41 -3.31 -14.87
CA TYR A 236 -15.12 -2.03 -15.51
C TYR A 236 -15.17 -2.15 -17.03
N GLY A 237 -15.83 -1.20 -17.71
CA GLY A 237 -15.91 -1.17 -19.17
C GLY A 237 -14.57 -0.87 -19.85
N THR A 238 -14.52 -1.06 -21.18
CA THR A 238 -13.33 -0.77 -21.99
C THR A 238 -12.87 0.67 -21.88
N GLU A 239 -13.78 1.59 -21.56
CA GLU A 239 -13.53 3.01 -21.33
C GLU A 239 -12.56 3.29 -20.18
N TYR A 240 -12.44 2.37 -19.19
CA TYR A 240 -11.54 2.51 -18.04
C TYR A 240 -10.14 1.96 -18.30
N LEU A 241 -9.91 1.19 -19.36
CA LEU A 241 -8.60 0.60 -19.65
C LEU A 241 -7.54 1.66 -19.97
N ALA A 242 -7.89 2.65 -20.79
CA ALA A 242 -6.95 3.71 -21.17
C ALA A 242 -6.57 4.60 -19.96
N PRO A 243 -7.52 5.09 -19.14
CA PRO A 243 -7.20 5.82 -17.90
C PRO A 243 -6.37 5.00 -16.92
N ALA A 244 -6.67 3.71 -16.73
CA ALA A 244 -5.91 2.84 -15.83
C ALA A 244 -4.47 2.64 -16.33
N ALA A 245 -4.27 2.37 -17.61
CA ALA A 245 -2.95 2.25 -18.20
C ALA A 245 -2.16 3.57 -18.10
N ALA A 246 -2.80 4.70 -18.38
CA ALA A 246 -2.21 6.02 -18.25
C ALA A 246 -1.78 6.31 -16.81
N TYR A 247 -2.61 5.94 -15.82
CA TYR A 247 -2.27 6.07 -14.41
C TYR A 247 -1.05 5.23 -14.03
N ILE A 248 -1.01 3.96 -14.44
CA ILE A 248 0.12 3.07 -14.15
C ILE A 248 1.42 3.63 -14.75
N VAL A 249 1.38 4.03 -16.02
CA VAL A 249 2.56 4.59 -16.70
C VAL A 249 2.99 5.91 -16.03
N ALA A 250 2.05 6.80 -15.72
CA ALA A 250 2.33 8.07 -15.04
C ALA A 250 2.97 7.84 -13.66
N ALA A 251 2.44 6.89 -12.88
CA ALA A 251 2.98 6.53 -11.57
C ALA A 251 4.40 5.95 -11.70
N MET A 252 4.64 5.04 -12.63
CA MET A 252 5.97 4.47 -12.89
C MET A 252 6.99 5.54 -13.31
N VAL A 253 6.60 6.42 -14.24
CA VAL A 253 7.46 7.53 -14.68
C VAL A 253 7.77 8.47 -13.52
N THR A 254 6.75 8.85 -12.74
CA THR A 254 6.93 9.73 -11.57
C THR A 254 7.90 9.13 -10.57
N LEU A 255 7.72 7.86 -10.20
CA LEU A 255 8.61 7.15 -9.27
C LEU A 255 10.03 7.03 -9.82
N PHE A 256 10.18 6.71 -11.11
CA PHE A 256 11.48 6.62 -11.75
C PHE A 256 12.20 7.97 -11.75
N VAL A 257 11.54 9.03 -12.15
CA VAL A 257 12.10 10.40 -12.14
C VAL A 257 12.49 10.80 -10.71
N LEU A 258 11.64 10.51 -9.72
CA LEU A 258 11.91 10.82 -8.32
C LEU A 258 13.19 10.14 -7.83
N VAL A 259 13.36 8.85 -8.12
CA VAL A 259 14.53 8.06 -7.69
C VAL A 259 15.81 8.49 -8.43
N VAL A 260 15.73 8.81 -9.72
CA VAL A 260 16.92 9.11 -10.53
C VAL A 260 17.33 10.58 -10.47
N THR A 261 16.41 11.49 -10.14
CA THR A 261 16.69 12.93 -10.10
C THR A 261 16.58 13.53 -8.72
N ILE A 262 15.40 13.50 -8.10
CA ILE A 262 15.12 14.24 -6.86
C ILE A 262 15.96 13.71 -5.70
N TYR A 263 16.03 12.39 -5.51
CA TYR A 263 16.85 11.84 -4.42
C TYR A 263 18.34 12.13 -4.59
N PRO A 264 18.99 11.90 -5.75
CA PRO A 264 20.39 12.24 -5.94
C PRO A 264 20.69 13.74 -5.83
N ILE A 265 19.82 14.61 -6.32
CA ILE A 265 19.95 16.07 -6.16
C ILE A 265 19.86 16.44 -4.69
N GLY A 266 18.90 15.88 -3.94
CA GLY A 266 18.77 16.11 -2.51
C GLY A 266 20.02 15.71 -1.73
N ILE A 267 20.61 14.56 -2.05
CA ILE A 267 21.88 14.11 -1.47
C ILE A 267 23.02 15.08 -1.83
N TRP A 268 23.12 15.48 -3.09
CA TRP A 268 24.14 16.44 -3.51
C TRP A 268 24.03 17.78 -2.77
N VAL A 269 22.83 18.30 -2.61
CA VAL A 269 22.60 19.56 -1.89
C VAL A 269 22.97 19.44 -0.42
N THR A 270 22.62 18.33 0.23
CA THR A 270 22.80 18.15 1.68
C THR A 270 24.21 17.68 2.06
N THR A 271 24.81 16.76 1.28
CA THR A 271 26.08 16.12 1.61
C THR A 271 27.23 16.53 0.68
N LYS A 272 26.95 17.23 -0.44
CA LYS A 272 27.91 17.55 -1.52
C LYS A 272 28.52 16.33 -2.21
N MET A 273 27.98 15.14 -1.98
CA MET A 273 28.42 13.90 -2.66
C MET A 273 27.98 13.94 -4.12
N ASN A 274 28.83 13.38 -5.00
CA ASN A 274 28.49 13.27 -6.44
C ASN A 274 27.29 12.33 -6.64
N PRO A 275 26.19 12.82 -7.28
CA PRO A 275 24.97 12.05 -7.47
C PRO A 275 25.17 10.72 -8.21
N ILE A 276 26.05 10.70 -9.22
CA ILE A 276 26.31 9.49 -10.02
C ILE A 276 27.04 8.43 -9.17
N GLN A 277 28.00 8.85 -8.35
CA GLN A 277 28.68 7.96 -7.42
C GLN A 277 27.72 7.41 -6.37
N PHE A 278 26.85 8.26 -5.84
CA PHE A 278 25.81 7.85 -4.91
C PHE A 278 24.90 6.77 -5.52
N ILE A 279 24.32 7.02 -6.72
CA ILE A 279 23.47 6.03 -7.41
C ILE A 279 24.20 4.71 -7.59
N LYS A 280 25.45 4.73 -8.04
CA LYS A 280 26.24 3.50 -8.24
C LYS A 280 26.40 2.71 -6.94
N LYS A 281 26.63 3.38 -5.82
CA LYS A 281 26.83 2.72 -4.53
C LYS A 281 25.53 2.14 -3.97
N ILE A 282 24.41 2.85 -4.10
CA ILE A 282 23.11 2.39 -3.59
C ILE A 282 22.35 1.45 -4.54
N ALA A 283 22.79 1.31 -5.80
CA ALA A 283 22.06 0.51 -6.80
C ALA A 283 21.80 -0.93 -6.31
N LYS A 284 22.76 -1.56 -5.65
CA LYS A 284 22.60 -2.90 -5.07
C LYS A 284 21.51 -2.96 -4.00
N VAL A 285 21.40 -1.92 -3.17
CA VAL A 285 20.35 -1.80 -2.15
C VAL A 285 18.99 -1.62 -2.83
N GLY A 286 18.94 -0.78 -3.88
CA GLY A 286 17.74 -0.57 -4.68
C GLY A 286 17.25 -1.85 -5.36
N VAL A 287 18.14 -2.59 -6.01
CA VAL A 287 17.81 -3.88 -6.65
C VAL A 287 17.33 -4.90 -5.61
N PHE A 288 17.98 -4.97 -4.45
CA PHE A 288 17.57 -5.87 -3.38
C PHE A 288 16.19 -5.47 -2.82
N GLY A 289 15.96 -4.16 -2.59
CA GLY A 289 14.67 -3.64 -2.15
C GLY A 289 13.54 -3.89 -3.14
N PHE A 290 13.81 -3.71 -4.42
CA PHE A 290 12.86 -4.03 -5.49
C PHE A 290 12.52 -5.51 -5.54
N SER A 291 13.52 -6.39 -5.38
CA SER A 291 13.32 -7.84 -5.45
C SER A 291 12.60 -8.41 -4.23
N THR A 292 12.84 -7.84 -3.05
CA THR A 292 12.24 -8.31 -1.78
C THR A 292 10.92 -7.62 -1.46
N ASN A 293 10.66 -6.46 -2.06
CA ASN A 293 9.53 -5.57 -1.74
C ASN A 293 9.39 -5.33 -0.22
N SER A 294 10.51 -5.27 0.49
CA SER A 294 10.56 -5.14 1.95
C SER A 294 11.66 -4.19 2.38
N SER A 295 11.27 -3.05 2.95
CA SER A 295 12.21 -2.09 3.54
C SER A 295 12.96 -2.66 4.73
N ALA A 296 12.30 -3.51 5.53
CA ALA A 296 12.92 -4.16 6.69
C ALA A 296 14.02 -5.14 6.26
N ALA A 297 13.80 -5.93 5.20
CA ALA A 297 14.80 -6.83 4.66
C ALA A 297 16.03 -6.08 4.09
N CYS A 298 15.83 -4.83 3.62
CA CYS A 298 16.91 -4.01 3.08
C CYS A 298 17.78 -3.37 4.17
N LEU A 299 17.29 -3.27 5.40
CA LEU A 299 17.94 -2.51 6.47
C LEU A 299 19.39 -2.93 6.71
N PRO A 300 19.75 -4.23 6.85
CA PRO A 300 21.14 -4.64 7.06
C PRO A 300 22.06 -4.24 5.90
N LEU A 301 21.62 -4.48 4.66
CA LEU A 301 22.38 -4.12 3.46
C LEU A 301 22.54 -2.62 3.31
N ASN A 302 21.47 -1.86 3.58
CA ASN A 302 21.47 -0.40 3.53
C ASN A 302 22.42 0.18 4.58
N THR A 303 22.34 -0.27 5.83
CA THR A 303 23.21 0.16 6.93
C THR A 303 24.67 -0.10 6.59
N ARG A 304 25.00 -1.30 6.12
CA ARG A 304 26.36 -1.65 5.70
C ARG A 304 26.85 -0.77 4.56
N THR A 305 26.03 -0.54 3.55
CA THR A 305 26.40 0.34 2.42
C THR A 305 26.61 1.79 2.87
N CYS A 306 25.80 2.29 3.81
CA CYS A 306 25.99 3.63 4.36
C CYS A 306 27.31 3.76 5.14
N ILE A 307 27.66 2.78 5.97
CA ILE A 307 28.88 2.81 6.79
C ILE A 307 30.13 2.54 5.95
N ASP A 308 30.14 1.51 5.14
CA ASP A 308 31.34 1.03 4.45
C ASP A 308 31.68 1.81 3.17
N GLU A 309 30.66 2.36 2.50
CA GLU A 309 30.84 2.92 1.16
C GLU A 309 30.49 4.42 1.06
N LEU A 310 29.57 4.90 1.90
CA LEU A 310 29.16 6.30 1.85
C LEU A 310 29.88 7.15 2.92
N GLY A 311 30.33 6.55 4.01
CA GLY A 311 31.12 7.19 5.07
C GLY A 311 30.26 7.73 6.21
#